data_7e570578639f978dd514e6c99920b716
#
_entry.id   7e570578639f978dd514e6c99920b716
#
_cell.length_a   1.000
_cell.length_b   1.000
_cell.length_c   1.000
_cell.angle_alpha   90.00
_cell.angle_beta   90.00
_cell.angle_gamma   90.00
#
_symmetry.space_group_name_H-M   'P 1'
#
loop_
_entity.id
_entity.type
_entity.pdbx_description
1 polymer ?
#
loop_
_entity_poly.entity_id
_entity_poly.type
_entity_poly.pdbx_seq_one_letter_code
_entity_poly.pdbx_strand_id
1 'polypeptide(L)'
;LSADGTITPSNVNVNLQSALGSEPIQVLRTESAILLVERGGTKIREFVFDFATQSYQSPVVTQLIEHLLRSGIRAMARTANPEQTIWVVTNDGLLLSCSYRREEEVIAWAQHPTSGTVESVSTNYGAAADEVWIVVDRYGTRRVERLDVEHWERIEVDTSYHLDAAKVTTGDGLTVITGLDHLEGQLVAVHADGADLASRVGVAGQITLTDPADLVVGVLL
;
A
#
# COMPACT_ATOMS: atom_id res chain seq x y z
N LEU A 1 27.94 6.83 -14.66
CA LEU A 1 29.23 6.18 -14.90
C LEU A 1 29.17 5.46 -16.23
N SER A 2 30.07 5.73 -17.16
CA SER A 2 30.22 5.00 -18.40
C SER A 2 31.69 4.71 -18.66
N ALA A 3 31.98 3.63 -19.35
CA ALA A 3 33.32 3.27 -19.76
C ALA A 3 33.27 2.45 -21.06
N ASP A 4 34.28 2.55 -21.85
CA ASP A 4 34.47 1.74 -23.06
C ASP A 4 35.22 0.47 -22.65
N GLY A 5 34.49 -0.63 -22.43
CA GLY A 5 35.03 -1.90 -21.93
C GLY A 5 35.07 -2.01 -20.40
N THR A 6 36.06 -2.75 -19.88
CA THR A 6 36.24 -2.91 -18.44
C THR A 6 36.53 -1.55 -17.76
N ILE A 7 35.80 -1.22 -16.71
CA ILE A 7 36.01 0.03 -16.00
C ILE A 7 37.39 0.08 -15.35
N THR A 8 38.16 1.09 -15.71
CA THR A 8 39.48 1.39 -15.14
C THR A 8 39.54 2.87 -14.76
N PRO A 9 40.46 3.29 -13.90
CA PRO A 9 40.60 4.71 -13.54
C PRO A 9 40.85 5.64 -14.73
N SER A 10 41.34 5.14 -15.83
CA SER A 10 41.67 5.92 -17.02
C SER A 10 40.59 5.97 -18.10
N ASN A 11 39.60 5.08 -18.04
CA ASN A 11 38.52 5.03 -19.04
C ASN A 11 37.11 5.27 -18.46
N VAL A 12 37.03 5.59 -17.17
CA VAL A 12 35.75 5.92 -16.53
C VAL A 12 35.41 7.39 -16.79
N ASN A 13 34.19 7.63 -17.23
CA ASN A 13 33.62 8.98 -17.35
C ASN A 13 32.51 9.14 -16.30
N VAL A 14 32.62 10.18 -15.48
CA VAL A 14 31.66 10.50 -14.40
C VAL A 14 31.03 11.85 -14.70
N ASN A 15 29.79 11.85 -15.11
CA ASN A 15 29.03 13.06 -15.36
C ASN A 15 27.94 13.22 -14.28
N LEU A 16 27.86 14.40 -13.68
CA LEU A 16 26.77 14.76 -12.78
C LEU A 16 25.49 14.98 -13.59
N GLN A 17 24.49 14.15 -13.38
CA GLN A 17 23.20 14.22 -14.08
C GLN A 17 22.14 15.02 -13.30
N SER A 18 22.28 15.08 -11.98
CA SER A 18 21.36 15.82 -11.12
C SER A 18 22.08 16.27 -9.85
N ALA A 19 21.80 17.49 -9.40
CA ALA A 19 22.25 18.02 -8.10
C ALA A 19 21.27 17.70 -6.95
N LEU A 20 20.17 17.01 -7.24
CA LEU A 20 19.16 16.64 -6.25
C LEU A 20 19.69 15.49 -5.39
N GLY A 21 19.68 15.67 -4.07
CA GLY A 21 19.91 14.58 -3.14
C GLY A 21 18.65 13.74 -2.95
N SER A 22 18.84 12.50 -2.46
CA SER A 22 17.75 11.60 -2.11
C SER A 22 17.81 11.19 -0.65
N GLU A 23 16.66 10.83 -0.08
CA GLU A 23 16.58 10.14 1.21
C GLU A 23 16.99 8.66 1.06
N PRO A 24 17.45 8.01 2.15
CA PRO A 24 17.85 6.60 2.14
C PRO A 24 16.61 5.67 2.14
N ILE A 25 15.66 5.95 1.26
CA ILE A 25 14.45 5.17 1.04
C ILE A 25 14.63 4.40 -0.28
N GLN A 26 14.16 3.17 -0.33
CA GLN A 26 14.28 2.33 -1.52
C GLN A 26 13.66 3.04 -2.74
N VAL A 27 14.46 3.17 -3.77
CA VAL A 27 14.01 3.70 -5.06
C VAL A 27 13.14 2.66 -5.77
N LEU A 28 12.13 3.11 -6.48
CA LEU A 28 11.25 2.26 -7.25
C LEU A 28 11.54 2.42 -8.74
N ARG A 29 11.76 1.31 -9.42
CA ARG A 29 11.87 1.31 -10.87
C ARG A 29 10.50 1.01 -11.48
N THR A 30 10.01 1.91 -12.32
CA THR A 30 8.86 1.68 -13.20
C THR A 30 9.36 1.28 -14.59
N GLU A 31 8.47 1.09 -15.55
CA GLU A 31 8.86 0.75 -16.92
C GLU A 31 9.70 1.85 -17.59
N SER A 32 9.34 3.11 -17.35
CA SER A 32 9.91 4.27 -18.04
C SER A 32 10.71 5.23 -17.16
N ALA A 33 10.64 5.09 -15.83
CA ALA A 33 11.26 6.03 -14.89
C ALA A 33 11.77 5.33 -13.61
N ILE A 34 12.60 6.04 -12.87
CA ILE A 34 12.97 5.72 -11.50
C ILE A 34 12.29 6.73 -10.59
N LEU A 35 11.58 6.26 -9.57
CA LEU A 35 10.98 7.10 -8.55
C LEU A 35 11.88 7.10 -7.31
N LEU A 36 12.18 8.28 -6.81
CA LEU A 36 13.01 8.49 -5.62
C LEU A 36 12.39 9.54 -4.72
N VAL A 37 12.68 9.43 -3.42
CA VAL A 37 12.32 10.48 -2.46
C VAL A 37 13.44 11.52 -2.42
N GLU A 38 13.09 12.78 -2.70
CA GLU A 38 14.01 13.89 -2.64
C GLU A 38 14.52 14.10 -1.22
N ARG A 39 15.75 14.64 -1.10
CA ARG A 39 16.29 15.09 0.18
C ARG A 39 15.32 16.04 0.88
N GLY A 40 15.01 15.74 2.13
CA GLY A 40 13.97 16.42 2.92
C GLY A 40 12.71 15.58 3.11
N GLY A 41 12.59 14.46 2.40
CA GLY A 41 11.66 13.38 2.69
C GLY A 41 10.20 13.65 2.32
N THR A 42 9.86 14.80 1.73
CA THR A 42 8.46 15.21 1.51
C THR A 42 8.00 15.18 0.05
N LYS A 43 8.89 14.82 -0.87
CA LYS A 43 8.59 14.81 -2.31
C LYS A 43 9.11 13.54 -2.97
N ILE A 44 8.28 12.99 -3.85
CA ILE A 44 8.69 11.93 -4.76
C ILE A 44 8.95 12.57 -6.12
N ARG A 45 10.10 12.24 -6.69
CA ARG A 45 10.49 12.69 -8.03
C ARG A 45 10.66 11.50 -8.96
N GLU A 46 10.35 11.74 -10.21
CA GLU A 46 10.83 10.90 -11.29
C GLU A 46 12.30 11.19 -11.58
N PHE A 47 13.00 10.19 -12.07
CA PHE A 47 14.28 10.37 -12.73
C PHE A 47 14.18 9.65 -14.08
N VAL A 48 14.12 10.44 -15.15
CA VAL A 48 13.84 9.96 -16.51
C VAL A 48 14.74 10.69 -17.51
N PHE A 49 15.21 9.93 -18.51
CA PHE A 49 15.97 10.51 -19.61
C PHE A 49 15.02 11.13 -20.64
N ASP A 50 15.23 12.39 -20.95
CA ASP A 50 14.51 13.12 -22.00
C ASP A 50 15.38 13.20 -23.26
N PHE A 51 14.92 12.54 -24.31
CA PHE A 51 15.61 12.51 -25.60
C PHE A 51 15.61 13.87 -26.33
N ALA A 52 14.60 14.71 -26.10
CA ALA A 52 14.51 16.00 -26.75
C ALA A 52 15.57 16.99 -26.21
N THR A 53 15.80 16.94 -24.91
CA THR A 53 16.81 17.80 -24.25
C THR A 53 18.16 17.10 -24.06
N GLN A 54 18.25 15.80 -24.40
CA GLN A 54 19.45 14.96 -24.21
C GLN A 54 19.95 14.99 -22.76
N SER A 55 19.02 15.09 -21.79
CA SER A 55 19.34 15.22 -20.37
C SER A 55 18.36 14.47 -19.48
N TYR A 56 18.77 14.22 -18.23
CA TYR A 56 17.86 13.66 -17.25
C TYR A 56 17.00 14.76 -16.64
N GLN A 57 15.70 14.50 -16.61
CA GLN A 57 14.70 15.35 -15.96
C GLN A 57 14.23 14.73 -14.66
N SER A 58 13.78 15.56 -13.73
CA SER A 58 13.36 15.11 -12.39
C SER A 58 12.08 15.82 -11.92
N PRO A 59 10.95 15.66 -12.63
CA PRO A 59 9.68 16.28 -12.24
C PRO A 59 9.17 15.71 -10.90
N VAL A 60 8.36 16.51 -10.20
CA VAL A 60 7.71 16.13 -8.94
C VAL A 60 6.41 15.39 -9.22
N VAL A 61 6.27 14.18 -8.68
CA VAL A 61 5.06 13.34 -8.81
C VAL A 61 4.02 13.69 -7.75
N THR A 62 4.45 14.23 -6.62
CA THR A 62 3.62 14.48 -5.43
C THR A 62 3.10 15.91 -5.32
N GLN A 63 3.14 16.70 -6.38
CA GLN A 63 2.77 18.11 -6.35
C GLN A 63 1.34 18.36 -5.83
N LEU A 64 0.39 17.49 -6.17
CA LEU A 64 -1.01 17.64 -5.76
C LEU A 64 -1.28 17.24 -4.30
N ILE A 65 -0.39 16.45 -3.70
CA ILE A 65 -0.58 15.88 -2.36
C ILE A 65 0.48 16.33 -1.33
N GLU A 66 1.17 17.43 -1.59
CA GLU A 66 2.21 17.93 -0.66
C GLU A 66 1.70 18.11 0.78
N HIS A 67 0.41 18.41 0.95
CA HIS A 67 -0.22 18.57 2.25
C HIS A 67 -0.28 17.26 3.05
N LEU A 68 -0.33 16.09 2.39
CA LEU A 68 -0.35 14.77 3.01
C LEU A 68 1.05 14.26 3.37
N LEU A 69 2.09 14.83 2.78
CA LEU A 69 3.47 14.40 2.94
C LEU A 69 4.29 15.27 3.90
N ARG A 70 3.62 16.13 4.67
CA ARG A 70 4.30 17.08 5.58
C ARG A 70 5.12 16.38 6.67
N SER A 71 4.67 15.22 7.12
CA SER A 71 5.39 14.39 8.10
C SER A 71 6.63 13.73 7.51
N GLY A 72 6.72 13.67 6.18
CA GLY A 72 7.75 12.97 5.43
C GLY A 72 7.34 11.54 5.04
N ILE A 73 8.08 10.98 4.10
CA ILE A 73 7.88 9.63 3.57
C ILE A 73 8.78 8.67 4.34
N ARG A 74 8.23 7.56 4.79
CA ARG A 74 8.92 6.51 5.54
C ARG A 74 9.30 5.31 4.68
N ALA A 75 8.41 4.87 3.81
CA ALA A 75 8.61 3.71 2.96
C ALA A 75 7.83 3.83 1.65
N MET A 76 8.30 3.14 0.63
CA MET A 76 7.61 3.01 -0.65
C MET A 76 7.71 1.58 -1.16
N ALA A 77 6.66 1.11 -1.82
CA ALA A 77 6.63 -0.16 -2.54
C ALA A 77 5.85 -0.01 -3.87
N ARG A 78 5.96 -0.98 -4.77
CA ARG A 78 5.29 -0.93 -6.06
C ARG A 78 4.67 -2.30 -6.39
N THR A 79 3.43 -2.30 -6.82
CA THR A 79 2.80 -3.39 -7.55
C THR A 79 2.85 -3.12 -9.06
N ALA A 80 2.86 -4.17 -9.85
CA ALA A 80 2.85 -4.09 -11.31
C ALA A 80 1.66 -4.82 -11.93
N ASN A 81 1.12 -5.83 -11.24
CA ASN A 81 0.04 -6.67 -11.71
C ASN A 81 -1.11 -6.72 -10.68
N PRO A 82 -2.40 -6.50 -11.06
CA PRO A 82 -2.87 -6.23 -12.42
C PRO A 82 -2.53 -4.82 -12.92
N GLU A 83 -2.31 -3.89 -12.01
CA GLU A 83 -2.03 -2.48 -12.35
C GLU A 83 -0.81 -1.94 -11.60
N GLN A 84 -0.10 -1.03 -12.28
CA GLN A 84 1.02 -0.35 -11.65
C GLN A 84 0.52 0.65 -10.62
N THR A 85 0.76 0.33 -9.35
CA THR A 85 0.43 1.18 -8.21
C THR A 85 1.66 1.41 -7.34
N ILE A 86 1.88 2.66 -6.96
CA ILE A 86 2.92 3.05 -6.01
C ILE A 86 2.27 3.20 -4.64
N TRP A 87 2.78 2.48 -3.67
CA TRP A 87 2.36 2.52 -2.28
C TRP A 87 3.35 3.35 -1.47
N VAL A 88 2.84 4.24 -0.65
CA VAL A 88 3.66 5.18 0.15
C VAL A 88 3.16 5.19 1.58
N VAL A 89 4.08 5.01 2.52
CA VAL A 89 3.81 5.18 3.96
C VAL A 89 4.48 6.46 4.43
N THR A 90 3.74 7.28 5.12
CA THR A 90 4.24 8.52 5.71
C THR A 90 4.79 8.29 7.12
N ASN A 91 5.57 9.24 7.66
CA ASN A 91 6.13 9.12 9.01
C ASN A 91 5.07 9.16 10.12
N ASP A 92 3.92 9.76 9.88
CA ASP A 92 2.76 9.76 10.78
C ASP A 92 1.83 8.55 10.57
N GLY A 93 2.20 7.63 9.68
CA GLY A 93 1.54 6.33 9.54
C GLY A 93 0.34 6.30 8.60
N LEU A 94 0.18 7.30 7.73
CA LEU A 94 -0.81 7.26 6.67
C LEU A 94 -0.31 6.40 5.51
N LEU A 95 -1.17 5.51 5.01
CA LEU A 95 -0.95 4.76 3.78
C LEU A 95 -1.58 5.50 2.60
N LEU A 96 -0.80 5.70 1.55
CA LEU A 96 -1.23 6.31 0.30
C LEU A 96 -1.00 5.34 -0.86
N SER A 97 -1.84 5.40 -1.88
CA SER A 97 -1.57 4.76 -3.17
C SER A 97 -1.58 5.77 -4.30
N CYS A 98 -0.82 5.49 -5.34
CA CYS A 98 -0.77 6.27 -6.56
C CYS A 98 -0.92 5.35 -7.77
N SER A 99 -1.98 5.53 -8.55
CA SER A 99 -2.05 5.00 -9.90
C SER A 99 -1.11 5.84 -10.76
N TYR A 100 -0.01 5.23 -11.16
CA TYR A 100 1.06 5.90 -11.89
C TYR A 100 1.20 5.32 -13.29
N ARG A 101 0.69 6.04 -14.29
CA ARG A 101 0.75 5.68 -15.71
C ARG A 101 1.29 6.87 -16.49
N ARG A 102 2.61 6.90 -16.60
CA ARG A 102 3.31 8.05 -17.19
C ARG A 102 2.95 8.28 -18.66
N GLU A 103 2.82 7.21 -19.42
CA GLU A 103 2.51 7.27 -20.84
C GLU A 103 1.10 7.80 -21.14
N GLU A 104 0.19 7.60 -20.20
CA GLU A 104 -1.19 8.10 -20.24
C GLU A 104 -1.36 9.44 -19.50
N GLU A 105 -0.26 9.98 -18.95
CA GLU A 105 -0.25 11.20 -18.13
C GLU A 105 -1.15 11.10 -16.89
N VAL A 106 -1.38 9.87 -16.39
CA VAL A 106 -2.20 9.62 -15.20
C VAL A 106 -1.31 9.53 -13.96
N ILE A 107 -1.53 10.44 -13.01
CA ILE A 107 -0.98 10.42 -11.66
C ILE A 107 -2.13 10.70 -10.70
N ALA A 108 -2.74 9.65 -10.16
CA ALA A 108 -3.90 9.76 -9.28
C ALA A 108 -3.57 9.18 -7.90
N TRP A 109 -3.85 9.96 -6.86
CA TRP A 109 -3.54 9.59 -5.47
C TRP A 109 -4.80 9.29 -4.69
N ALA A 110 -4.73 8.25 -3.85
CA ALA A 110 -5.76 7.89 -2.89
C ALA A 110 -5.16 7.71 -1.48
N GLN A 111 -5.98 7.97 -0.47
CA GLN A 111 -5.65 7.74 0.93
C GLN A 111 -6.33 6.46 1.40
N HIS A 112 -5.64 5.70 2.23
CA HIS A 112 -6.16 4.51 2.88
C HIS A 112 -6.13 4.72 4.41
N PRO A 113 -7.11 5.44 4.94
CA PRO A 113 -7.20 5.63 6.39
C PRO A 113 -7.48 4.30 7.07
N THR A 114 -6.85 4.06 8.21
CA THR A 114 -7.07 2.88 9.03
C THR A 114 -7.01 3.27 10.51
N SER A 115 -7.69 2.51 11.36
CA SER A 115 -7.56 2.66 12.82
C SER A 115 -6.27 2.03 13.29
N GLY A 116 -5.17 2.75 13.12
CA GLY A 116 -3.81 2.33 13.44
C GLY A 116 -2.78 3.21 12.76
N THR A 117 -1.52 2.87 12.96
CA THR A 117 -0.38 3.57 12.37
C THR A 117 0.36 2.60 11.46
N VAL A 118 0.33 2.83 10.16
CA VAL A 118 1.09 2.00 9.20
C VAL A 118 2.58 2.32 9.34
N GLU A 119 3.39 1.32 9.60
CA GLU A 119 4.83 1.50 9.83
C GLU A 119 5.69 1.13 8.63
N SER A 120 5.23 0.21 7.79
CA SER A 120 5.94 -0.19 6.58
C SER A 120 5.00 -0.77 5.53
N VAL A 121 5.44 -0.78 4.29
CA VAL A 121 4.77 -1.44 3.16
C VAL A 121 5.79 -2.24 2.37
N SER A 122 5.38 -3.40 1.91
CA SER A 122 6.17 -4.26 1.02
C SER A 122 5.25 -4.92 0.01
N THR A 123 5.79 -5.29 -1.14
CA THR A 123 5.04 -5.98 -2.18
C THR A 123 5.71 -7.29 -2.51
N ASN A 124 4.92 -8.30 -2.84
CA ASN A 124 5.38 -9.61 -3.27
C ASN A 124 4.64 -10.03 -4.54
N TYR A 125 5.27 -10.84 -5.36
CA TYR A 125 4.64 -11.40 -6.55
C TYR A 125 3.72 -12.55 -6.15
N GLY A 126 2.42 -12.35 -6.33
CA GLY A 126 1.42 -13.39 -6.15
C GLY A 126 1.16 -14.20 -7.43
N ALA A 127 0.42 -15.29 -7.33
CA ALA A 127 0.12 -16.14 -8.48
C ALA A 127 -0.84 -15.48 -9.50
N ALA A 128 -1.80 -14.71 -9.02
CA ALA A 128 -2.79 -14.01 -9.85
C ALA A 128 -2.51 -12.50 -9.92
N ALA A 129 -2.15 -11.90 -8.81
CA ALA A 129 -1.86 -10.47 -8.68
C ALA A 129 -0.73 -10.26 -7.67
N ASP A 130 -0.08 -9.11 -7.73
CA ASP A 130 0.90 -8.72 -6.71
C ASP A 130 0.22 -8.48 -5.37
N GLU A 131 0.82 -8.98 -4.31
CA GLU A 131 0.34 -8.82 -2.95
C GLU A 131 0.97 -7.59 -2.29
N VAL A 132 0.16 -6.84 -1.57
CA VAL A 132 0.61 -5.70 -0.76
C VAL A 132 0.52 -6.08 0.71
N TRP A 133 1.64 -6.04 1.39
CA TRP A 133 1.77 -6.34 2.80
C TRP A 133 2.15 -5.09 3.58
N ILE A 134 1.49 -4.87 4.70
CA ILE A 134 1.75 -3.74 5.60
C ILE A 134 2.05 -4.24 7.01
N VAL A 135 2.90 -3.51 7.71
CA VAL A 135 2.99 -3.60 9.17
C VAL A 135 2.24 -2.41 9.73
N VAL A 136 1.27 -2.68 10.59
CA VAL A 136 0.43 -1.67 11.22
C VAL A 136 0.44 -1.86 12.74
N ASP A 137 0.61 -0.76 13.47
CA ASP A 137 0.40 -0.74 14.92
C ASP A 137 -1.08 -0.44 15.19
N ARG A 138 -1.78 -1.44 15.72
CA ARG A 138 -3.17 -1.33 16.15
C ARG A 138 -3.22 -1.41 17.68
N TYR A 139 -3.56 -0.30 18.31
CA TYR A 139 -3.72 -0.21 19.76
C TYR A 139 -2.49 -0.69 20.55
N GLY A 140 -1.27 -0.36 20.05
CA GLY A 140 0.00 -0.76 20.67
C GLY A 140 0.47 -2.17 20.34
N THR A 141 -0.20 -2.86 19.43
CA THR A 141 0.21 -4.20 18.96
C THR A 141 0.49 -4.14 17.45
N ARG A 142 1.72 -4.50 17.08
CA ARG A 142 2.11 -4.61 15.67
C ARG A 142 1.51 -5.85 15.03
N ARG A 143 0.93 -5.66 13.86
CA ARG A 143 0.34 -6.70 13.05
C ARG A 143 0.88 -6.64 11.63
N VAL A 144 0.98 -7.81 11.00
CA VAL A 144 1.25 -7.92 9.56
C VAL A 144 -0.07 -8.19 8.87
N GLU A 145 -0.47 -7.31 8.01
CA GLU A 145 -1.73 -7.39 7.29
C GLU A 145 -1.49 -7.35 5.78
N ARG A 146 -2.37 -7.96 5.03
CA ARG A 146 -2.37 -7.93 3.57
C ARG A 146 -3.55 -7.11 3.07
N LEU A 147 -3.31 -6.21 2.13
CA LEU A 147 -4.39 -5.60 1.37
C LEU A 147 -4.96 -6.66 0.42
N ASP A 148 -6.26 -6.86 0.50
CA ASP A 148 -6.93 -7.81 -0.36
C ASP A 148 -7.41 -7.10 -1.63
N VAL A 149 -6.59 -7.16 -2.66
CA VAL A 149 -6.88 -6.56 -3.97
C VAL A 149 -7.79 -7.45 -4.83
N GLU A 150 -7.87 -8.73 -4.52
CA GLU A 150 -8.70 -9.67 -5.30
C GLU A 150 -10.20 -9.40 -5.15
N HIS A 151 -10.63 -8.80 -4.03
CA HIS A 151 -12.04 -8.48 -3.80
C HIS A 151 -12.57 -7.33 -4.65
N TRP A 152 -11.72 -6.49 -5.18
CA TRP A 152 -12.15 -5.36 -6.02
C TRP A 152 -12.67 -5.79 -7.38
N GLU A 153 -12.24 -6.96 -7.85
CA GLU A 153 -12.64 -7.54 -9.15
C GLU A 153 -13.78 -8.57 -9.01
N ARG A 154 -14.13 -8.96 -7.80
CA ARG A 154 -15.21 -9.93 -7.59
C ARG A 154 -16.56 -9.29 -7.83
N ILE A 155 -17.27 -9.83 -8.81
CA ILE A 155 -18.63 -9.42 -9.20
C ILE A 155 -19.68 -9.97 -8.22
N GLU A 156 -19.30 -10.92 -7.38
CA GLU A 156 -20.18 -11.56 -6.41
C GLU A 156 -20.34 -10.68 -5.18
N VAL A 157 -21.53 -10.10 -5.01
CA VAL A 157 -21.88 -9.16 -3.93
C VAL A 157 -21.65 -9.79 -2.55
N ASP A 158 -21.88 -11.09 -2.40
CA ASP A 158 -21.80 -11.81 -1.12
C ASP A 158 -20.37 -11.95 -0.59
N THR A 159 -19.36 -11.79 -1.46
CA THR A 159 -17.95 -11.91 -1.11
C THR A 159 -17.17 -10.62 -1.28
N SER A 160 -17.81 -9.53 -1.70
CA SER A 160 -17.21 -8.22 -1.94
C SER A 160 -17.37 -7.33 -0.70
N TYR A 161 -16.29 -7.09 0.02
CA TYR A 161 -16.26 -6.18 1.16
C TYR A 161 -15.03 -5.28 1.07
N HIS A 162 -15.25 -3.97 1.25
CA HIS A 162 -14.20 -2.93 1.23
C HIS A 162 -14.00 -2.40 2.65
N LEU A 163 -13.44 -3.24 3.52
CA LEU A 163 -13.49 -3.02 4.95
C LEU A 163 -12.10 -3.09 5.58
N ASP A 164 -11.87 -2.29 6.64
CA ASP A 164 -10.59 -2.20 7.33
C ASP A 164 -10.41 -3.30 8.37
N ALA A 165 -9.20 -3.83 8.51
CA ALA A 165 -8.85 -4.85 9.51
C ALA A 165 -9.74 -6.10 9.48
N ALA A 166 -10.22 -6.48 8.29
CA ALA A 166 -11.19 -7.55 8.12
C ALA A 166 -10.62 -8.94 8.49
N LYS A 167 -11.45 -9.75 9.12
CA LYS A 167 -11.23 -11.19 9.28
C LYS A 167 -12.36 -11.95 8.62
N VAL A 168 -12.01 -12.75 7.62
CA VAL A 168 -12.93 -13.66 6.95
C VAL A 168 -12.87 -15.03 7.60
N THR A 169 -14.03 -15.61 7.89
CA THR A 169 -14.17 -16.96 8.42
C THR A 169 -15.24 -17.70 7.62
N THR A 170 -14.90 -18.87 7.12
CA THR A 170 -15.83 -19.75 6.39
C THR A 170 -16.00 -21.05 7.14
N GLY A 171 -17.20 -21.61 7.13
CA GLY A 171 -17.53 -22.87 7.77
C GLY A 171 -19.02 -23.16 7.60
N ASP A 172 -19.48 -24.28 8.08
CA ASP A 172 -20.89 -24.69 8.00
C ASP A 172 -21.60 -24.30 9.31
N GLY A 173 -22.57 -23.42 9.24
CA GLY A 173 -23.41 -23.01 10.36
C GLY A 173 -22.63 -22.35 11.52
N LEU A 174 -21.72 -21.44 11.22
CA LEU A 174 -20.92 -20.73 12.21
C LEU A 174 -21.79 -19.86 13.11
N THR A 175 -21.67 -20.01 14.42
CA THR A 175 -22.30 -19.15 15.42
C THR A 175 -21.29 -18.40 16.28
N VAL A 176 -20.04 -18.87 16.32
CA VAL A 176 -18.95 -18.21 17.04
C VAL A 176 -17.78 -17.96 16.08
N ILE A 177 -17.40 -16.73 15.94
CA ILE A 177 -16.30 -16.30 15.10
C ILE A 177 -15.11 -15.99 16.01
N THR A 178 -13.99 -16.64 15.79
CA THR A 178 -12.75 -16.50 16.57
C THR A 178 -11.63 -15.86 15.76
N GLY A 179 -10.52 -15.53 16.43
CA GLY A 179 -9.35 -14.92 15.78
C GLY A 179 -9.50 -13.41 15.55
N LEU A 180 -10.35 -12.78 16.36
CA LEU A 180 -10.57 -11.33 16.37
C LEU A 180 -9.78 -10.64 17.50
N ASP A 181 -8.67 -11.23 17.96
CA ASP A 181 -7.83 -10.67 19.02
C ASP A 181 -7.35 -9.23 18.70
N HIS A 182 -7.22 -8.90 17.43
CA HIS A 182 -6.86 -7.56 16.98
C HIS A 182 -7.99 -6.53 17.13
N LEU A 183 -9.21 -6.99 17.35
CA LEU A 183 -10.42 -6.18 17.55
C LEU A 183 -10.97 -6.30 18.98
N GLU A 184 -10.17 -6.73 19.92
CA GLU A 184 -10.59 -6.91 21.33
C GLU A 184 -11.14 -5.60 21.90
N GLY A 185 -12.34 -5.65 22.45
CA GLY A 185 -13.03 -4.50 23.01
C GLY A 185 -13.53 -3.46 22.00
N GLN A 186 -13.31 -3.68 20.71
CA GLN A 186 -13.76 -2.80 19.65
C GLN A 186 -15.16 -3.19 19.16
N LEU A 187 -15.85 -2.21 18.59
CA LEU A 187 -17.12 -2.47 17.90
C LEU A 187 -16.81 -3.04 16.51
N VAL A 188 -17.28 -4.26 16.29
CA VAL A 188 -17.04 -5.02 15.06
C VAL A 188 -18.31 -5.01 14.22
N ALA A 189 -18.24 -4.48 12.99
CA ALA A 189 -19.27 -4.70 12.00
C ALA A 189 -19.22 -6.15 11.53
N VAL A 190 -20.35 -6.74 11.27
CA VAL A 190 -20.47 -8.14 10.87
C VAL A 190 -21.28 -8.23 9.58
N HIS A 191 -20.65 -8.80 8.57
CA HIS A 191 -21.28 -9.15 7.31
C HIS A 191 -21.32 -10.67 7.20
N ALA A 192 -22.50 -11.26 7.02
CA ALA A 192 -22.65 -12.71 7.00
C ALA A 192 -23.61 -13.14 5.90
N ASP A 193 -23.18 -14.07 5.05
CA ASP A 193 -23.93 -14.63 3.93
C ASP A 193 -24.61 -13.55 3.06
N GLY A 194 -23.87 -12.47 2.76
CA GLY A 194 -24.36 -11.35 1.95
C GLY A 194 -25.26 -10.34 2.70
N ALA A 195 -25.41 -10.44 4.01
CA ALA A 195 -26.22 -9.54 4.82
C ALA A 195 -25.42 -8.85 5.92
N ASP A 196 -25.71 -7.56 6.13
CA ASP A 196 -25.17 -6.83 7.27
C ASP A 196 -25.93 -7.15 8.54
N LEU A 197 -25.23 -7.65 9.53
CA LEU A 197 -25.76 -7.92 10.85
C LEU A 197 -25.48 -6.76 11.82
N ALA A 198 -26.20 -6.78 12.96
CA ALA A 198 -25.91 -5.81 14.01
C ALA A 198 -24.47 -5.98 14.51
N SER A 199 -23.78 -4.85 14.67
CA SER A 199 -22.40 -4.80 15.18
C SER A 199 -22.29 -5.46 16.56
N ARG A 200 -21.16 -6.07 16.84
CA ARG A 200 -20.85 -6.75 18.10
C ARG A 200 -19.55 -6.23 18.70
N VAL A 201 -19.45 -6.26 20.00
CA VAL A 201 -18.16 -5.99 20.68
C VAL A 201 -17.40 -7.30 20.77
N GLY A 202 -16.15 -7.29 20.30
CA GLY A 202 -15.23 -8.43 20.43
C GLY A 202 -14.86 -8.66 21.89
N VAL A 203 -15.00 -9.89 22.39
CA VAL A 203 -14.64 -10.28 23.74
C VAL A 203 -13.84 -11.61 23.68
N ALA A 204 -12.66 -11.60 24.28
CA ALA A 204 -11.74 -12.74 24.25
C ALA A 204 -11.42 -13.19 22.79
N GLY A 205 -11.21 -12.21 21.88
CA GLY A 205 -10.91 -12.46 20.48
C GLY A 205 -12.03 -13.12 19.67
N GLN A 206 -13.27 -13.01 20.12
CA GLN A 206 -14.42 -13.63 19.44
C GLN A 206 -15.68 -12.80 19.50
N ILE A 207 -16.60 -13.08 18.57
CA ILE A 207 -17.98 -12.60 18.56
C ILE A 207 -18.94 -13.78 18.42
N THR A 208 -20.18 -13.59 18.91
CA THR A 208 -21.25 -14.61 18.78
C THR A 208 -22.35 -14.08 17.91
N LEU A 209 -22.76 -14.84 16.92
CA LEU A 209 -23.89 -14.55 16.03
C LEU A 209 -25.19 -15.06 16.64
N THR A 210 -26.30 -14.41 16.30
CA THR A 210 -27.64 -14.85 16.70
C THR A 210 -28.10 -16.01 15.84
N ASP A 211 -27.85 -15.91 14.54
CA ASP A 211 -28.20 -16.91 13.55
C ASP A 211 -26.92 -17.51 12.96
N PRO A 212 -26.92 -18.82 12.65
CA PRO A 212 -25.80 -19.46 11.99
C PRO A 212 -25.53 -18.89 10.59
N ALA A 213 -24.25 -18.83 10.20
CA ALA A 213 -23.83 -18.36 8.87
C ALA A 213 -22.64 -19.19 8.35
N ASP A 214 -22.49 -19.27 7.04
CA ASP A 214 -21.43 -20.05 6.39
C ASP A 214 -20.23 -19.19 5.99
N LEU A 215 -20.47 -17.93 5.67
CA LEU A 215 -19.42 -16.92 5.39
C LEU A 215 -19.62 -15.72 6.30
N VAL A 216 -18.65 -15.43 7.11
CA VAL A 216 -18.70 -14.29 8.04
C VAL A 216 -17.46 -13.41 7.88
N VAL A 217 -17.68 -12.12 7.73
CA VAL A 217 -16.66 -11.08 7.74
C VAL A 217 -16.86 -10.20 8.96
N GLY A 218 -15.90 -10.23 9.86
CA GLY A 218 -15.85 -9.31 11.01
C GLY A 218 -14.85 -8.19 10.77
N VAL A 219 -15.23 -6.95 11.01
CA VAL A 219 -14.50 -5.75 10.62
C VAL A 219 -14.53 -4.68 11.69
N LEU A 220 -13.47 -3.90 11.79
CA LEU A 220 -13.42 -2.68 12.60
C LEU A 220 -14.32 -1.60 11.99
N LEU A 221 -15.12 -0.95 12.82
CA LEU A 221 -15.92 0.22 12.46
C LEU A 221 -15.15 1.52 12.72
#